data_6936d612a58bd6c5b54041d0bedc6a90
#
_entry.id   6936d612a58bd6c5b54041d0bedc6a90
#
_cell.length_a   1.000
_cell.length_b   1.000
_cell.length_c   1.000
_cell.angle_alpha   90.00
_cell.angle_beta   90.00
_cell.angle_gamma   90.00
#
_symmetry.space_group_name_H-M   'P 1'
#
loop_
_entity.id
_entity.type
_entity.pdbx_description
1 polymer ?
#
loop_
_entity_poly.entity_id
_entity_poly.type
_entity_poly.pdbx_seq_one_letter_code
_entity_poly.pdbx_strand_id
1 'polypeptide(L)'
;RWIPVTEMIKINSLGTQIQHKADLIRLYLLKTYGGIWMDATTILTQKLYTWLPEYGVFCYKADRFSTKEYVCIENYFIKAPPKHPFIIDWYDQCIKDFSDKNYSVNNKKYIDIIGKNGNYLVPYVSSMKLDINKYSDLILESSEKGPYKDTIKHGWENPEKICKNISDSYKIVKIWNKLRQYMNPNDIPFTERINNIPKVLFQTYGNKNKIPNKVFDNINQFAKGYKHKIFDDDECYEFILKNFDVKTANKFLTLKTPAHKADLFRYCYLYINGGIYMDIKTELIKPINEIFTDDKNLYTVLSIQKGTIYNGIIASGPNRNIFLELIEFMVEGSDTPLYLSNCGEFYKLLNESYDRSLDPGINDNNLYLFDEVCINNKNKIRHGRKYDAEYDYKKCNDGFDRYNQCCHIYDKGVSIIKSRYADFPWN
;
A
#
# COMPACT_ATOMS: atom_id res chain seq x y z
N ARG A 1 3.72 -5.62 5.81
CA ARG A 1 3.64 -6.63 6.91
C ARG A 1 3.05 -7.88 6.32
N TRP A 2 3.89 -8.91 6.12
CA TRP A 2 3.51 -10.14 5.42
C TRP A 2 3.09 -11.22 6.41
N ILE A 3 2.15 -12.05 5.99
CA ILE A 3 1.83 -13.29 6.69
C ILE A 3 2.81 -14.34 6.16
N PRO A 4 3.57 -15.04 7.03
CA PRO A 4 4.46 -16.10 6.57
C PRO A 4 3.71 -17.14 5.74
N VAL A 5 4.36 -17.68 4.71
CA VAL A 5 3.78 -18.69 3.83
C VAL A 5 3.26 -19.90 4.61
N THR A 6 3.99 -20.31 5.64
CA THR A 6 3.59 -21.42 6.55
C THR A 6 2.25 -21.12 7.23
N GLU A 7 2.02 -19.88 7.67
CA GLU A 7 0.76 -19.47 8.29
C GLU A 7 -0.37 -19.38 7.27
N MET A 8 -0.08 -18.87 6.06
CA MET A 8 -1.04 -18.84 4.96
C MET A 8 -1.45 -20.26 4.52
N ILE A 9 -0.50 -21.21 4.47
CA ILE A 9 -0.80 -22.62 4.20
C ILE A 9 -1.73 -23.17 5.28
N LYS A 10 -1.45 -22.90 6.55
CA LYS A 10 -2.30 -23.32 7.68
C LYS A 10 -3.71 -22.76 7.56
N ILE A 11 -3.85 -21.45 7.33
CA ILE A 11 -5.15 -20.80 7.14
C ILE A 11 -5.89 -21.40 5.93
N ASN A 12 -5.19 -21.65 4.83
CA ASN A 12 -5.78 -22.23 3.62
C ASN A 12 -6.21 -23.69 3.79
N SER A 13 -5.46 -24.49 4.59
CA SER A 13 -5.76 -25.91 4.83
C SER A 13 -7.03 -26.16 5.67
N LEU A 14 -7.54 -25.13 6.34
CA LEU A 14 -8.77 -25.23 7.12
C LEU A 14 -10.03 -25.33 6.26
N GLY A 15 -9.91 -25.28 4.92
CA GLY A 15 -11.04 -25.43 3.99
C GLY A 15 -12.13 -24.37 4.14
N THR A 16 -11.84 -23.26 4.77
CA THR A 16 -12.80 -22.21 5.12
C THR A 16 -13.14 -21.35 3.91
N GLN A 17 -14.31 -20.72 3.95
CA GLN A 17 -14.70 -19.72 2.97
C GLN A 17 -13.78 -18.49 3.06
N ILE A 18 -13.77 -17.66 2.03
CA ILE A 18 -12.91 -16.49 1.94
C ILE A 18 -13.10 -15.51 3.12
N GLN A 19 -14.33 -15.40 3.63
CA GLN A 19 -14.65 -14.59 4.80
C GLN A 19 -13.95 -15.10 6.06
N HIS A 20 -13.96 -16.41 6.27
CA HIS A 20 -13.29 -17.05 7.41
C HIS A 20 -11.77 -16.88 7.33
N LYS A 21 -11.20 -16.94 6.12
CA LYS A 21 -9.77 -16.65 5.92
C LYS A 21 -9.45 -15.22 6.31
N ALA A 22 -10.29 -14.26 5.90
CA ALA A 22 -10.14 -12.87 6.29
C ALA A 22 -10.21 -12.67 7.81
N ASP A 23 -11.08 -13.42 8.50
CA ASP A 23 -11.21 -13.39 9.96
C ASP A 23 -9.93 -13.90 10.66
N LEU A 24 -9.35 -14.99 10.18
CA LEU A 24 -8.10 -15.52 10.68
C LEU A 24 -6.91 -14.59 10.37
N ILE A 25 -6.87 -14.05 9.16
CA ILE A 25 -5.83 -13.11 8.73
C ILE A 25 -5.82 -11.86 9.62
N ARG A 26 -6.99 -11.26 9.92
CA ARG A 26 -7.06 -10.06 10.78
C ARG A 26 -6.52 -10.33 12.18
N LEU A 27 -6.91 -11.44 12.78
CA LEU A 27 -6.45 -11.81 14.12
C LEU A 27 -4.95 -12.15 14.11
N TYR A 28 -4.47 -12.83 13.09
CA TYR A 28 -3.04 -13.10 12.92
C TYR A 28 -2.21 -11.81 12.81
N LEU A 29 -2.65 -10.85 11.98
CA LEU A 29 -1.95 -9.58 11.81
C LEU A 29 -1.94 -8.77 13.11
N LEU A 30 -3.07 -8.72 13.82
CA LEU A 30 -3.18 -8.01 15.08
C LEU A 30 -2.33 -8.66 16.18
N LYS A 31 -2.34 -10.01 16.29
CA LYS A 31 -1.51 -10.71 17.29
C LYS A 31 -0.01 -10.51 17.03
N THR A 32 0.38 -10.43 15.76
CA THR A 32 1.80 -10.36 15.38
C THR A 32 2.34 -8.93 15.40
N TYR A 33 1.59 -8.01 14.85
CA TYR A 33 2.06 -6.64 14.59
C TYR A 33 1.30 -5.57 15.37
N GLY A 34 0.16 -5.92 15.97
CA GLY A 34 -0.74 -4.94 16.56
C GLY A 34 -1.34 -3.99 15.53
N GLY A 35 -1.87 -2.89 16.03
CA GLY A 35 -2.46 -1.83 15.20
C GLY A 35 -3.98 -1.85 15.23
N ILE A 36 -4.58 -1.36 14.15
CA ILE A 36 -6.03 -1.25 14.01
C ILE A 36 -6.45 -2.02 12.77
N TRP A 37 -7.38 -2.95 12.96
CA TRP A 37 -8.13 -3.56 11.87
C TRP A 37 -9.46 -2.86 11.71
N MET A 38 -9.83 -2.58 10.49
CA MET A 38 -11.13 -2.03 10.15
C MET A 38 -11.63 -2.67 8.84
N ASP A 39 -12.84 -3.23 8.86
CA ASP A 39 -13.46 -3.75 7.65
C ASP A 39 -13.72 -2.64 6.64
N ALA A 40 -13.61 -2.93 5.35
CA ALA A 40 -13.89 -2.01 4.25
C ALA A 40 -15.33 -1.43 4.25
N THR A 41 -16.21 -2.00 5.06
CA THR A 41 -17.59 -1.53 5.25
C THR A 41 -17.77 -0.70 6.52
N THR A 42 -16.70 -0.18 7.08
CA THR A 42 -16.73 0.67 8.27
C THR A 42 -16.30 2.07 7.86
N ILE A 43 -17.11 3.07 8.22
CA ILE A 43 -16.84 4.49 7.96
C ILE A 43 -16.44 5.17 9.26
N LEU A 44 -15.34 5.90 9.22
CA LEU A 44 -14.91 6.77 10.31
C LEU A 44 -15.64 8.12 10.17
N THR A 45 -16.34 8.52 11.20
CA THR A 45 -17.00 9.83 11.27
C THR A 45 -16.22 10.82 12.13
N GLN A 46 -15.27 10.33 12.92
CA GLN A 46 -14.39 11.11 13.78
C GLN A 46 -12.94 10.61 13.68
N LYS A 47 -12.00 11.49 13.93
CA LYS A 47 -10.58 11.15 13.94
C LYS A 47 -10.28 10.13 15.05
N LEU A 48 -9.60 9.03 14.71
CA LEU A 48 -9.33 7.92 15.64
C LEU A 48 -8.70 8.39 16.96
N TYR A 49 -7.74 9.29 16.91
CA TYR A 49 -7.02 9.76 18.09
C TYR A 49 -7.88 10.58 19.07
N THR A 50 -9.08 11.01 18.67
CA THR A 50 -9.98 11.78 19.56
C THR A 50 -10.78 10.90 20.51
N TRP A 51 -10.88 9.60 20.23
CA TRP A 51 -11.76 8.70 21.00
C TRP A 51 -11.21 7.29 21.21
N LEU A 52 -10.26 6.85 20.38
CA LEU A 52 -9.69 5.52 20.51
C LEU A 52 -8.68 5.50 21.65
N PRO A 53 -8.77 4.57 22.61
CA PRO A 53 -7.81 4.47 23.70
C PRO A 53 -6.38 4.34 23.20
N GLU A 54 -5.43 5.00 23.84
CA GLU A 54 -4.02 4.90 23.49
C GLU A 54 -3.45 3.51 23.78
N TYR A 55 -3.85 2.91 24.91
CA TYR A 55 -3.36 1.62 25.40
C TYR A 55 -4.45 0.56 25.34
N GLY A 56 -4.05 -0.72 25.52
CA GLY A 56 -4.94 -1.86 25.61
C GLY A 56 -5.62 -2.25 24.28
N VAL A 57 -6.55 -3.17 24.39
CA VAL A 57 -7.36 -3.65 23.26
C VAL A 57 -8.71 -2.96 23.25
N PHE A 58 -9.14 -2.51 22.09
CA PHE A 58 -10.47 -1.95 21.90
C PHE A 58 -11.24 -2.75 20.84
N CYS A 59 -12.45 -3.19 21.19
CA CYS A 59 -13.39 -3.87 20.29
C CYS A 59 -14.81 -3.42 20.54
N TYR A 60 -15.71 -3.76 19.61
CA TYR A 60 -17.15 -3.68 19.83
C TYR A 60 -17.71 -5.04 20.22
N LYS A 61 -18.65 -5.06 21.15
CA LYS A 61 -19.44 -6.25 21.47
C LYS A 61 -20.83 -6.17 20.84
N ALA A 62 -21.32 -7.32 20.39
CA ALA A 62 -22.70 -7.49 19.93
C ALA A 62 -23.61 -7.75 21.13
N ASP A 63 -24.28 -6.71 21.62
CA ASP A 63 -25.18 -6.86 22.79
C ASP A 63 -26.32 -7.85 22.48
N ARG A 64 -26.82 -7.88 21.24
CA ARG A 64 -27.86 -8.82 20.78
C ARG A 64 -27.51 -10.30 20.88
N PHE A 65 -26.20 -10.61 20.93
CA PHE A 65 -25.67 -11.96 21.02
C PHE A 65 -24.91 -12.21 22.33
N SER A 66 -24.78 -11.20 23.16
CA SER A 66 -24.13 -11.30 24.46
C SER A 66 -25.15 -11.65 25.56
N THR A 67 -24.71 -12.48 26.51
CA THR A 67 -25.50 -12.87 27.69
C THR A 67 -24.75 -12.45 28.94
N LYS A 68 -25.29 -12.81 30.15
CA LYS A 68 -24.56 -12.62 31.40
C LYS A 68 -23.29 -13.46 31.49
N GLU A 69 -23.26 -14.61 30.81
CA GLU A 69 -22.16 -15.57 30.88
C GLU A 69 -21.18 -15.43 29.70
N TYR A 70 -21.66 -14.96 28.56
CA TYR A 70 -20.89 -14.94 27.31
C TYR A 70 -20.92 -13.59 26.64
N VAL A 71 -19.76 -13.08 26.22
CA VAL A 71 -19.65 -11.84 25.47
C VAL A 71 -19.27 -12.16 24.03
N CYS A 72 -20.15 -11.79 23.11
CA CYS A 72 -19.91 -11.90 21.68
C CYS A 72 -19.19 -10.66 21.17
N ILE A 73 -17.99 -10.82 20.63
CA ILE A 73 -17.17 -9.70 20.17
C ILE A 73 -17.24 -9.59 18.64
N GLU A 74 -17.53 -8.39 18.18
CA GLU A 74 -17.53 -8.04 16.76
C GLU A 74 -16.10 -7.91 16.24
N ASN A 75 -15.85 -8.44 15.06
CA ASN A 75 -14.50 -8.50 14.47
C ASN A 75 -14.24 -7.48 13.34
N TYR A 76 -15.18 -6.58 13.07
CA TYR A 76 -15.07 -5.59 12.01
C TYR A 76 -14.22 -4.36 12.37
N PHE A 77 -14.01 -4.09 13.66
CA PHE A 77 -13.12 -3.05 14.17
C PHE A 77 -12.42 -3.52 15.43
N ILE A 78 -11.11 -3.64 15.38
CA ILE A 78 -10.28 -4.12 16.49
C ILE A 78 -9.00 -3.27 16.54
N LYS A 79 -8.70 -2.70 17.70
CA LYS A 79 -7.40 -2.09 18.00
C LYS A 79 -6.69 -2.94 19.02
N ALA A 80 -5.44 -3.29 18.80
CA ALA A 80 -4.65 -4.06 19.75
C ALA A 80 -3.16 -3.72 19.67
N PRO A 81 -2.42 -3.77 20.77
CA PRO A 81 -0.97 -3.81 20.75
C PRO A 81 -0.48 -5.19 20.23
N PRO A 82 0.74 -5.28 19.70
CA PRO A 82 1.29 -6.55 19.24
C PRO A 82 1.44 -7.53 20.41
N LYS A 83 1.24 -8.83 20.12
CA LYS A 83 1.39 -9.93 21.09
C LYS A 83 0.45 -9.82 22.31
N HIS A 84 -0.67 -9.12 22.18
CA HIS A 84 -1.62 -9.02 23.27
C HIS A 84 -2.28 -10.37 23.56
N PRO A 85 -2.34 -10.84 24.84
CA PRO A 85 -2.86 -12.15 25.20
C PRO A 85 -4.27 -12.42 24.70
N PHE A 86 -5.18 -11.46 24.81
CA PHE A 86 -6.55 -11.59 24.32
C PHE A 86 -6.62 -11.92 22.81
N ILE A 87 -5.82 -11.25 21.98
CA ILE A 87 -5.82 -11.49 20.52
C ILE A 87 -5.18 -12.84 20.19
N ILE A 88 -4.16 -13.24 20.95
CA ILE A 88 -3.54 -14.57 20.82
C ILE A 88 -4.58 -15.67 21.14
N ASP A 89 -5.22 -15.56 22.29
CA ASP A 89 -6.21 -16.55 22.75
C ASP A 89 -7.42 -16.62 21.81
N TRP A 90 -7.86 -15.46 21.27
CA TRP A 90 -8.94 -15.43 20.30
C TRP A 90 -8.54 -16.09 18.96
N TYR A 91 -7.36 -15.78 18.46
CA TYR A 91 -6.83 -16.42 17.26
C TYR A 91 -6.72 -17.94 17.44
N ASP A 92 -6.11 -18.39 18.54
CA ASP A 92 -5.88 -19.81 18.79
C ASP A 92 -7.20 -20.58 19.00
N GLN A 93 -8.19 -19.94 19.66
CA GLN A 93 -9.54 -20.50 19.76
C GLN A 93 -10.23 -20.60 18.40
N CYS A 94 -10.07 -19.58 17.52
CA CYS A 94 -10.58 -19.64 16.15
C CYS A 94 -9.96 -20.81 15.37
N ILE A 95 -8.64 -20.99 15.43
CA ILE A 95 -7.97 -22.10 14.77
C ILE A 95 -8.51 -23.45 15.25
N LYS A 96 -8.70 -23.62 16.56
CA LYS A 96 -9.28 -24.82 17.16
C LYS A 96 -10.69 -25.08 16.62
N ASP A 97 -11.51 -24.04 16.59
CA ASP A 97 -12.91 -24.14 16.18
C ASP A 97 -13.05 -24.41 14.67
N PHE A 98 -12.23 -23.79 13.83
CA PHE A 98 -12.19 -24.09 12.39
C PHE A 98 -11.67 -25.49 12.07
N SER A 99 -10.85 -26.08 12.96
CA SER A 99 -10.33 -27.44 12.82
C SER A 99 -11.30 -28.53 13.34
N ASP A 100 -12.35 -28.14 14.05
CA ASP A 100 -13.29 -29.07 14.67
C ASP A 100 -14.30 -29.59 13.64
N LYS A 101 -14.16 -30.87 13.29
CA LYS A 101 -15.10 -31.57 12.37
C LYS A 101 -16.54 -31.64 12.88
N ASN A 102 -16.72 -31.59 14.19
CA ASN A 102 -18.01 -31.64 14.88
C ASN A 102 -18.43 -30.25 15.42
N TYR A 103 -17.91 -29.18 14.80
CA TYR A 103 -18.07 -27.79 15.27
C TYR A 103 -19.52 -27.46 15.67
N SER A 104 -20.48 -27.73 14.81
CA SER A 104 -21.90 -27.40 15.06
C SER A 104 -22.48 -28.13 16.26
N VAL A 105 -22.07 -29.35 16.51
CA VAL A 105 -22.53 -30.15 17.68
C VAL A 105 -21.85 -29.64 18.96
N ASN A 106 -20.54 -29.50 18.91
CA ASN A 106 -19.75 -29.11 20.08
C ASN A 106 -20.02 -27.64 20.52
N ASN A 107 -20.53 -26.82 19.64
CA ASN A 107 -20.79 -25.40 19.88
C ASN A 107 -22.29 -25.02 19.85
N LYS A 108 -23.18 -26.01 19.90
CA LYS A 108 -24.64 -25.81 19.79
C LYS A 108 -25.17 -24.70 20.69
N LYS A 109 -24.74 -24.65 21.96
CA LYS A 109 -25.21 -23.62 22.93
C LYS A 109 -24.89 -22.17 22.50
N TYR A 110 -23.74 -21.96 21.85
CA TYR A 110 -23.35 -20.63 21.34
C TYR A 110 -24.05 -20.31 20.02
N ILE A 111 -24.18 -21.35 19.16
CA ILE A 111 -24.87 -21.23 17.88
C ILE A 111 -26.34 -20.89 18.07
N ASP A 112 -26.99 -21.48 19.07
CA ASP A 112 -28.39 -21.22 19.40
C ASP A 112 -28.60 -19.76 19.86
N ILE A 113 -27.59 -19.13 20.48
CA ILE A 113 -27.64 -17.69 20.85
C ILE A 113 -27.54 -16.79 19.61
N ILE A 114 -26.66 -17.13 18.66
CA ILE A 114 -26.42 -16.32 17.47
C ILE A 114 -27.44 -16.55 16.36
N GLY A 115 -28.10 -17.75 16.34
CA GLY A 115 -29.11 -18.15 15.37
C GLY A 115 -28.59 -19.08 14.28
N LYS A 116 -29.51 -19.50 13.37
CA LYS A 116 -29.36 -20.64 12.42
C LYS A 116 -28.15 -20.58 11.45
N ASN A 117 -27.43 -19.49 11.36
CA ASN A 117 -26.30 -19.33 10.44
C ASN A 117 -24.92 -19.49 11.13
N GLY A 118 -24.86 -20.24 12.24
CA GLY A 118 -23.67 -20.35 13.12
C GLY A 118 -22.35 -20.76 12.46
N ASN A 119 -22.38 -21.46 11.32
CA ASN A 119 -21.16 -21.85 10.60
C ASN A 119 -20.40 -20.66 10.01
N TYR A 120 -21.07 -19.52 9.75
CA TYR A 120 -20.46 -18.30 9.24
C TYR A 120 -19.89 -17.39 10.35
N LEU A 121 -20.10 -17.78 11.60
CA LEU A 121 -19.85 -16.90 12.75
C LEU A 121 -18.82 -17.48 13.72
N VAL A 122 -17.92 -18.35 13.23
CA VAL A 122 -16.90 -19.00 14.07
C VAL A 122 -16.12 -17.98 14.94
N PRO A 123 -15.63 -16.85 14.45
CA PRO A 123 -14.91 -15.91 15.30
C PRO A 123 -15.75 -15.32 16.44
N TYR A 124 -17.07 -15.14 16.22
CA TYR A 124 -18.02 -14.70 17.26
C TYR A 124 -18.17 -15.77 18.34
N VAL A 125 -18.42 -17.00 17.94
CA VAL A 125 -18.50 -18.14 18.86
C VAL A 125 -17.19 -18.33 19.61
N SER A 126 -16.05 -18.23 18.92
CA SER A 126 -14.74 -18.35 19.55
C SER A 126 -14.51 -17.27 20.61
N SER A 127 -14.95 -16.03 20.36
CA SER A 127 -14.84 -14.96 21.35
C SER A 127 -15.69 -15.24 22.60
N MET A 128 -16.88 -15.84 22.45
CA MET A 128 -17.78 -16.19 23.55
C MET A 128 -17.22 -17.27 24.48
N LYS A 129 -16.18 -18.00 24.07
CA LYS A 129 -15.52 -19.02 24.89
C LYS A 129 -14.40 -18.45 25.75
N LEU A 130 -14.00 -17.21 25.49
CA LEU A 130 -12.92 -16.57 26.23
C LEU A 130 -13.45 -15.98 27.55
N ASP A 131 -12.67 -16.17 28.60
CA ASP A 131 -12.90 -15.46 29.85
C ASP A 131 -12.33 -14.04 29.74
N ILE A 132 -13.19 -13.11 29.36
CA ILE A 132 -12.80 -11.71 29.10
C ILE A 132 -12.30 -10.98 30.38
N ASN A 133 -12.64 -11.50 31.59
CA ASN A 133 -12.22 -10.89 32.85
C ASN A 133 -10.71 -11.08 33.12
N LYS A 134 -10.04 -11.94 32.36
CA LYS A 134 -8.58 -12.11 32.43
C LYS A 134 -7.82 -10.94 31.82
N TYR A 135 -8.46 -10.07 31.04
CA TYR A 135 -7.80 -9.01 30.28
C TYR A 135 -8.24 -7.64 30.80
N SER A 136 -7.49 -7.12 31.76
CA SER A 136 -7.83 -5.88 32.48
C SER A 136 -7.83 -4.61 31.60
N ASP A 137 -7.13 -4.67 30.46
CA ASP A 137 -7.02 -3.57 29.50
C ASP A 137 -7.86 -3.81 28.22
N LEU A 138 -8.80 -4.77 28.26
CA LEU A 138 -9.78 -4.99 27.18
C LEU A 138 -10.96 -4.03 27.38
N ILE A 139 -11.13 -3.13 26.41
CA ILE A 139 -12.21 -2.14 26.38
C ILE A 139 -13.23 -2.57 25.34
N LEU A 140 -14.49 -2.75 25.80
CA LEU A 140 -15.61 -3.17 24.95
C LEU A 140 -16.71 -2.11 24.96
N GLU A 141 -17.05 -1.59 23.76
CA GLU A 141 -18.21 -0.73 23.56
C GLU A 141 -19.34 -1.48 22.85
N SER A 142 -20.57 -1.01 23.02
CA SER A 142 -21.75 -1.61 22.37
C SER A 142 -21.80 -1.31 20.88
N SER A 143 -21.91 -2.33 20.05
CA SER A 143 -22.16 -2.20 18.61
C SER A 143 -23.50 -1.53 18.31
N GLU A 144 -24.54 -1.91 19.05
CA GLU A 144 -25.92 -1.45 18.87
C GLU A 144 -26.13 0.00 19.29
N LYS A 145 -25.39 0.44 20.31
CA LYS A 145 -25.41 1.84 20.79
C LYS A 145 -24.44 2.74 20.02
N GLY A 146 -23.59 2.15 19.21
CA GLY A 146 -22.55 2.80 18.45
C GLY A 146 -22.69 2.57 16.94
N PRO A 147 -21.82 1.74 16.33
CA PRO A 147 -21.72 1.58 14.87
C PRO A 147 -23.00 1.16 14.15
N TYR A 148 -23.90 0.45 14.81
CA TYR A 148 -25.20 0.04 14.28
C TYR A 148 -26.38 0.89 14.71
N LYS A 149 -26.17 1.96 15.50
CA LYS A 149 -27.23 2.77 16.06
C LYS A 149 -28.19 3.29 14.98
N ASP A 150 -27.66 3.87 13.93
CA ASP A 150 -28.47 4.44 12.85
C ASP A 150 -29.14 3.37 12.02
N THR A 151 -28.48 2.23 11.81
CA THR A 151 -29.06 1.07 11.13
C THR A 151 -30.27 0.53 11.89
N ILE A 152 -30.17 0.43 13.22
CA ILE A 152 -31.27 -0.03 14.08
C ILE A 152 -32.41 0.99 14.10
N LYS A 153 -32.08 2.30 14.21
CA LYS A 153 -33.07 3.38 14.28
C LYS A 153 -33.88 3.54 13.00
N HIS A 154 -33.25 3.35 11.83
CA HIS A 154 -33.88 3.59 10.53
C HIS A 154 -34.32 2.31 9.82
N GLY A 155 -34.01 1.14 10.39
CA GLY A 155 -34.27 -0.18 9.79
C GLY A 155 -33.31 -0.53 8.67
N TRP A 156 -33.11 -1.83 8.49
CA TRP A 156 -32.23 -2.40 7.47
C TRP A 156 -32.71 -2.13 6.02
N GLU A 157 -33.92 -1.63 5.86
CA GLU A 157 -34.59 -1.43 4.58
C GLU A 157 -34.49 0.01 4.06
N ASN A 158 -33.94 0.94 4.85
CA ASN A 158 -33.82 2.35 4.50
C ASN A 158 -32.36 2.84 4.38
N PRO A 159 -31.59 2.32 3.41
CA PRO A 159 -30.17 2.65 3.26
C PRO A 159 -29.91 4.13 3.00
N GLU A 160 -30.77 4.79 2.21
CA GLU A 160 -30.61 6.23 1.90
C GLU A 160 -30.67 7.14 3.14
N LYS A 161 -31.53 6.81 4.11
CA LYS A 161 -31.63 7.57 5.35
C LYS A 161 -30.37 7.40 6.21
N ILE A 162 -29.80 6.19 6.21
CA ILE A 162 -28.57 5.90 6.95
C ILE A 162 -27.41 6.69 6.32
N CYS A 163 -27.29 6.67 4.99
CA CYS A 163 -26.20 7.35 4.28
C CYS A 163 -26.28 8.89 4.41
N LYS A 164 -27.48 9.48 4.40
CA LYS A 164 -27.67 10.93 4.56
C LYS A 164 -27.32 11.47 5.94
N ASN A 165 -27.35 10.65 6.97
CA ASN A 165 -27.12 11.07 8.37
C ASN A 165 -25.76 10.61 8.94
N ILE A 166 -24.85 10.11 8.09
CA ILE A 166 -23.56 9.58 8.56
C ILE A 166 -22.70 10.66 9.22
N SER A 167 -22.79 11.92 8.76
CA SER A 167 -21.94 13.03 9.25
C SER A 167 -22.16 13.38 10.71
N ASP A 168 -23.38 13.16 11.25
CA ASP A 168 -23.74 13.55 12.60
C ASP A 168 -23.77 12.36 13.57
N SER A 169 -23.32 11.23 13.12
CA SER A 169 -23.43 9.97 13.80
C SER A 169 -22.28 9.69 14.76
N TYR A 170 -22.34 8.52 15.33
CA TYR A 170 -21.35 7.93 16.21
C TYR A 170 -19.94 7.89 15.59
N LYS A 171 -18.90 7.72 16.40
CA LYS A 171 -17.45 7.67 16.06
C LYS A 171 -17.10 6.88 14.79
N ILE A 172 -17.83 5.78 14.56
CA ILE A 172 -17.77 4.96 13.35
C ILE A 172 -19.16 4.45 12.99
N VAL A 173 -19.40 4.19 11.71
CA VAL A 173 -20.63 3.56 11.21
C VAL A 173 -20.28 2.27 10.48
N LYS A 174 -20.92 1.16 10.83
CA LYS A 174 -20.81 -0.11 10.13
C LYS A 174 -21.89 -0.22 9.06
N ILE A 175 -21.48 -0.44 7.82
CA ILE A 175 -22.36 -0.56 6.68
C ILE A 175 -22.52 -2.03 6.29
N TRP A 176 -23.74 -2.43 6.05
CA TRP A 176 -24.08 -3.77 5.58
C TRP A 176 -23.88 -3.90 4.07
N ASN A 177 -23.63 -5.14 3.62
CA ASN A 177 -23.40 -5.42 2.20
C ASN A 177 -24.50 -4.90 1.27
N LYS A 178 -25.78 -4.94 1.68
CA LYS A 178 -26.90 -4.38 0.94
C LYS A 178 -26.88 -2.86 0.79
N LEU A 179 -26.18 -2.15 1.69
CA LEU A 179 -26.08 -0.70 1.63
C LEU A 179 -24.99 -0.21 0.65
N ARG A 180 -24.02 -1.05 0.28
CA ARG A 180 -22.92 -0.68 -0.61
C ARG A 180 -23.38 -0.15 -1.96
N GLN A 181 -24.46 -0.72 -2.52
CA GLN A 181 -25.00 -0.30 -3.80
C GLN A 181 -25.64 1.10 -3.80
N TYR A 182 -25.99 1.62 -2.60
CA TYR A 182 -26.58 2.94 -2.41
C TYR A 182 -25.56 3.99 -1.97
N MET A 183 -24.30 3.59 -1.78
CA MET A 183 -23.24 4.51 -1.41
C MET A 183 -22.52 4.99 -2.66
N ASN A 184 -22.65 6.26 -2.95
CA ASN A 184 -21.73 6.91 -3.85
C ASN A 184 -20.42 7.17 -3.09
N PRO A 185 -19.28 6.64 -3.53
CA PRO A 185 -18.00 6.91 -2.89
C PRO A 185 -17.67 8.41 -2.76
N ASN A 186 -18.29 9.24 -3.59
CA ASN A 186 -18.11 10.70 -3.59
C ASN A 186 -18.93 11.41 -2.50
N ASP A 187 -19.97 10.76 -1.98
CA ASP A 187 -20.84 11.31 -0.93
C ASP A 187 -20.36 10.99 0.48
N ILE A 188 -19.36 10.14 0.61
CA ILE A 188 -18.70 9.89 1.88
C ILE A 188 -17.82 11.11 2.13
N PRO A 189 -18.02 11.88 3.23
CA PRO A 189 -17.07 12.91 3.61
C PRO A 189 -15.78 12.22 4.07
N PHE A 190 -15.01 11.76 3.11
CA PHE A 190 -13.67 11.26 3.41
C PHE A 190 -12.85 12.47 3.86
N THR A 191 -12.56 12.48 5.15
CA THR A 191 -11.31 13.08 5.61
C THR A 191 -10.27 12.78 4.57
N GLU A 192 -9.67 13.85 4.03
CA GLU A 192 -8.62 13.88 3.03
C GLU A 192 -7.99 12.50 2.80
N ARG A 193 -8.19 11.94 1.63
CA ARG A 193 -7.31 10.86 1.18
C ARG A 193 -5.92 11.43 1.37
N ILE A 194 -5.13 10.82 2.24
CA ILE A 194 -3.68 11.08 2.28
C ILE A 194 -3.14 10.45 0.98
N ASN A 195 -3.52 11.07 -0.13
CA ASN A 195 -3.03 10.76 -1.46
C ASN A 195 -1.86 11.66 -1.81
N ASN A 196 -1.40 12.47 -0.84
CA ASN A 196 -0.28 13.35 -1.05
C ASN A 196 0.99 12.53 -1.07
N ILE A 197 1.72 12.68 -2.15
CA ILE A 197 3.08 12.16 -2.23
C ILE A 197 3.90 12.85 -1.14
N PRO A 198 4.45 12.11 -0.18
CA PRO A 198 5.24 12.72 0.90
C PRO A 198 6.40 13.55 0.34
N LYS A 199 6.67 14.71 0.93
CA LYS A 199 7.78 15.60 0.55
C LYS A 199 9.14 15.02 0.98
N VAL A 200 9.41 13.81 0.50
CA VAL A 200 10.65 13.09 0.68
C VAL A 200 11.18 12.68 -0.69
N LEU A 201 12.36 13.16 -1.05
CA LEU A 201 13.11 12.69 -2.21
C LEU A 201 14.15 11.70 -1.71
N PHE A 202 14.18 10.49 -2.30
CA PHE A 202 15.15 9.49 -1.90
C PHE A 202 15.86 8.87 -3.11
N GLN A 203 17.11 8.48 -2.88
CA GLN A 203 18.03 7.94 -3.86
C GLN A 203 18.82 6.79 -3.24
N THR A 204 19.42 5.92 -4.07
CA THR A 204 20.31 4.86 -3.64
C THR A 204 21.68 4.99 -4.28
N TYR A 205 22.73 4.74 -3.52
CA TYR A 205 24.10 4.64 -4.06
C TYR A 205 25.00 3.84 -3.13
N GLY A 206 25.66 2.79 -3.64
CA GLY A 206 26.42 1.84 -2.83
C GLY A 206 27.58 2.45 -2.02
N ASN A 207 28.10 3.62 -2.40
CA ASN A 207 29.13 4.33 -1.63
C ASN A 207 28.85 5.83 -1.59
N LYS A 208 28.18 6.29 -0.52
CA LYS A 208 27.79 7.70 -0.34
C LYS A 208 28.92 8.70 -0.45
N ASN A 209 30.15 8.31 -0.05
CA ASN A 209 31.34 9.18 -0.12
C ASN A 209 31.81 9.47 -1.56
N LYS A 210 31.31 8.72 -2.54
CA LYS A 210 31.63 8.91 -3.96
C LYS A 210 30.57 9.70 -4.73
N ILE A 211 29.56 10.25 -4.03
CA ILE A 211 28.52 11.04 -4.67
C ILE A 211 29.07 12.45 -4.94
N PRO A 212 29.04 12.94 -6.17
CA PRO A 212 29.51 14.28 -6.49
C PRO A 212 28.67 15.36 -5.82
N ASN A 213 29.28 16.46 -5.40
CA ASN A 213 28.57 17.60 -4.80
C ASN A 213 27.45 18.16 -5.69
N LYS A 214 27.63 18.11 -7.00
CA LYS A 214 26.60 18.52 -7.98
C LYS A 214 25.23 17.87 -7.73
N VAL A 215 25.17 16.64 -7.22
CA VAL A 215 23.91 15.97 -6.89
C VAL A 215 23.20 16.72 -5.79
N PHE A 216 23.94 17.04 -4.72
CA PHE A 216 23.40 17.77 -3.56
C PHE A 216 23.01 19.21 -3.96
N ASP A 217 23.85 19.88 -4.76
CA ASP A 217 23.60 21.24 -5.23
C ASP A 217 22.31 21.30 -6.08
N ASN A 218 22.12 20.33 -6.99
CA ASN A 218 20.93 20.24 -7.82
C ASN A 218 19.68 20.02 -6.95
N ILE A 219 19.73 19.09 -6.02
CA ILE A 219 18.59 18.83 -5.13
C ILE A 219 18.29 20.03 -4.24
N ASN A 220 19.31 20.69 -3.68
CA ASN A 220 19.15 21.91 -2.87
C ASN A 220 18.54 23.06 -3.67
N GLN A 221 18.88 23.17 -4.95
CA GLN A 221 18.33 24.20 -5.83
C GLN A 221 16.88 23.96 -6.20
N PHE A 222 16.54 22.73 -6.61
CA PHE A 222 15.26 22.42 -7.27
C PHE A 222 14.25 21.67 -6.41
N ALA A 223 14.67 21.07 -5.27
CA ALA A 223 13.80 20.31 -4.38
C ALA A 223 13.62 21.01 -2.99
N LYS A 224 13.51 22.34 -2.98
CA LYS A 224 13.28 23.12 -1.75
C LYS A 224 12.02 22.65 -1.01
N GLY A 225 12.17 22.40 0.29
CA GLY A 225 11.08 21.94 1.16
C GLY A 225 10.87 20.41 1.16
N TYR A 226 11.70 19.67 0.44
CA TYR A 226 11.74 18.21 0.48
C TYR A 226 12.86 17.70 1.38
N LYS A 227 12.59 16.64 2.15
CA LYS A 227 13.63 15.93 2.88
C LYS A 227 14.38 15.02 1.90
N HIS A 228 15.66 15.29 1.70
CA HIS A 228 16.52 14.43 0.88
C HIS A 228 17.10 13.28 1.71
N LYS A 229 17.01 12.06 1.20
CA LYS A 229 17.57 10.85 1.79
C LYS A 229 18.38 10.06 0.76
N ILE A 230 19.53 9.57 1.16
CA ILE A 230 20.34 8.66 0.35
C ILE A 230 20.59 7.40 1.17
N PHE A 231 20.41 6.25 0.55
CA PHE A 231 20.58 4.94 1.15
C PHE A 231 21.74 4.20 0.45
N ASP A 232 22.65 3.64 1.25
CA ASP A 232 23.61 2.63 0.76
C ASP A 232 23.01 1.22 0.82
N ASP A 233 23.81 0.22 0.40
CA ASP A 233 23.33 -1.16 0.33
C ASP A 233 22.97 -1.71 1.72
N ASP A 234 23.72 -1.37 2.76
CA ASP A 234 23.47 -1.84 4.13
C ASP A 234 22.18 -1.23 4.69
N GLU A 235 21.99 0.06 4.54
CA GLU A 235 20.76 0.74 4.94
C GLU A 235 19.52 0.26 4.15
N CYS A 236 19.70 -0.05 2.86
CA CYS A 236 18.64 -0.67 2.06
C CYS A 236 18.26 -2.04 2.61
N TYR A 237 19.24 -2.89 2.91
CA TYR A 237 19.02 -4.20 3.48
C TYR A 237 18.31 -4.12 4.85
N GLU A 238 18.82 -3.29 5.75
CA GLU A 238 18.21 -3.09 7.08
C GLU A 238 16.77 -2.60 6.99
N PHE A 239 16.50 -1.67 6.08
CA PHE A 239 15.14 -1.18 5.85
C PHE A 239 14.21 -2.31 5.39
N ILE A 240 14.66 -3.13 4.42
CA ILE A 240 13.87 -4.27 3.91
C ILE A 240 13.64 -5.29 5.03
N LEU A 241 14.69 -5.67 5.77
CA LEU A 241 14.59 -6.64 6.86
C LEU A 241 13.63 -6.18 7.97
N LYS A 242 13.61 -4.88 8.26
CA LYS A 242 12.73 -4.30 9.27
C LYS A 242 11.26 -4.26 8.86
N ASN A 243 10.97 -4.06 7.58
CA ASN A 243 9.62 -3.75 7.11
C ASN A 243 8.96 -4.89 6.32
N PHE A 244 9.74 -5.87 5.88
CA PHE A 244 9.29 -7.06 5.12
C PHE A 244 9.79 -8.33 5.81
N ASP A 245 9.74 -9.44 5.08
CA ASP A 245 10.23 -10.73 5.60
C ASP A 245 11.72 -10.98 5.26
N VAL A 246 12.28 -11.99 5.89
CA VAL A 246 13.67 -12.42 5.67
C VAL A 246 13.91 -12.86 4.23
N LYS A 247 12.90 -13.43 3.55
CA LYS A 247 13.02 -13.85 2.15
C LYS A 247 13.27 -12.66 1.23
N THR A 248 12.50 -11.58 1.40
CA THR A 248 12.66 -10.32 0.65
C THR A 248 14.02 -9.68 0.93
N ALA A 249 14.46 -9.66 2.19
CA ALA A 249 15.78 -9.13 2.56
C ALA A 249 16.92 -9.97 1.96
N ASN A 250 16.83 -11.30 2.02
CA ASN A 250 17.82 -12.18 1.40
C ASN A 250 17.87 -12.03 -0.13
N LYS A 251 16.72 -11.80 -0.76
CA LYS A 251 16.68 -11.51 -2.20
C LYS A 251 17.54 -10.30 -2.56
N PHE A 252 17.44 -9.21 -1.77
CA PHE A 252 18.28 -8.03 -1.97
C PHE A 252 19.78 -8.36 -1.96
N LEU A 253 20.23 -9.26 -1.09
CA LEU A 253 21.63 -9.70 -1.01
C LEU A 253 22.06 -10.55 -2.22
N THR A 254 21.16 -11.43 -2.71
CA THR A 254 21.49 -12.35 -3.79
C THR A 254 21.47 -11.72 -5.18
N LEU A 255 20.74 -10.60 -5.36
CA LEU A 255 20.74 -9.85 -6.62
C LEU A 255 22.15 -9.39 -7.01
N LYS A 256 22.61 -9.80 -8.20
CA LYS A 256 23.98 -9.53 -8.69
C LYS A 256 24.15 -8.12 -9.24
N THR A 257 23.10 -7.53 -9.79
CA THR A 257 23.16 -6.25 -10.48
C THR A 257 22.73 -5.13 -9.53
N PRO A 258 23.56 -4.09 -9.29
CA PRO A 258 23.19 -2.97 -8.43
C PRO A 258 21.89 -2.26 -8.84
N ALA A 259 21.59 -2.19 -10.14
CA ALA A 259 20.32 -1.62 -10.63
C ALA A 259 19.10 -2.41 -10.12
N HIS A 260 19.17 -3.75 -10.11
CA HIS A 260 18.07 -4.59 -9.61
C HIS A 260 17.94 -4.50 -8.08
N LYS A 261 19.05 -4.34 -7.34
CA LYS A 261 18.99 -4.01 -5.90
C LYS A 261 18.25 -2.70 -5.66
N ALA A 262 18.59 -1.67 -6.44
CA ALA A 262 17.91 -0.38 -6.39
C ALA A 262 16.42 -0.51 -6.74
N ASP A 263 16.04 -1.35 -7.73
CA ASP A 263 14.64 -1.61 -8.08
C ASP A 263 13.89 -2.22 -6.90
N LEU A 264 14.40 -3.28 -6.30
CA LEU A 264 13.76 -3.91 -5.15
C LEU A 264 13.59 -2.94 -3.98
N PHE A 265 14.64 -2.20 -3.64
CA PHE A 265 14.60 -1.24 -2.53
C PHE A 265 13.59 -0.11 -2.79
N ARG A 266 13.58 0.50 -4.00
CA ARG A 266 12.67 1.61 -4.30
C ARG A 266 11.21 1.19 -4.21
N TYR A 267 10.85 -0.03 -4.66
CA TYR A 267 9.50 -0.55 -4.50
C TYR A 267 9.15 -0.78 -3.03
N CYS A 268 10.05 -1.37 -2.25
CA CYS A 268 9.87 -1.54 -0.80
C CYS A 268 9.68 -0.20 -0.09
N TYR A 269 10.53 0.78 -0.39
CA TYR A 269 10.46 2.10 0.24
C TYR A 269 9.18 2.86 -0.13
N LEU A 270 8.82 2.89 -1.42
CA LEU A 270 7.60 3.52 -1.93
C LEU A 270 6.36 2.87 -1.35
N TYR A 271 6.33 1.55 -1.22
CA TYR A 271 5.20 0.87 -0.59
C TYR A 271 4.99 1.30 0.86
N ILE A 272 6.05 1.36 1.66
CA ILE A 272 5.94 1.68 3.09
C ILE A 272 5.75 3.18 3.34
N ASN A 273 6.54 4.03 2.66
CA ASN A 273 6.64 5.44 3.01
C ASN A 273 6.05 6.38 1.95
N GLY A 274 5.89 5.93 0.70
CA GLY A 274 5.69 6.85 -0.42
C GLY A 274 6.90 7.77 -0.64
N GLY A 275 6.70 8.84 -1.38
CA GLY A 275 7.73 9.83 -1.69
C GLY A 275 8.14 9.81 -3.14
N ILE A 276 9.26 10.44 -3.46
CA ILE A 276 9.81 10.56 -4.80
C ILE A 276 11.15 9.84 -4.86
N TYR A 277 11.22 8.78 -5.65
CA TYR A 277 12.47 8.14 -6.01
C TYR A 277 13.06 8.79 -7.25
N MET A 278 14.35 9.08 -7.22
CA MET A 278 15.11 9.48 -8.40
C MET A 278 16.45 8.75 -8.43
N ASP A 279 16.83 8.20 -9.58
CA ASP A 279 18.19 7.67 -9.75
C ASP A 279 19.22 8.75 -9.44
N ILE A 280 20.32 8.39 -8.79
CA ILE A 280 21.37 9.32 -8.39
C ILE A 280 21.96 10.14 -9.56
N LYS A 281 21.88 9.59 -10.75
CA LYS A 281 22.39 10.20 -12.00
C LYS A 281 21.39 11.13 -12.70
N THR A 282 20.19 11.32 -12.17
CA THR A 282 19.20 12.25 -12.73
C THR A 282 19.45 13.67 -12.24
N GLU A 283 19.13 14.65 -13.06
CA GLU A 283 19.32 16.07 -12.77
C GLU A 283 17.99 16.83 -13.02
N LEU A 284 17.44 17.43 -11.96
CA LEU A 284 16.27 18.29 -12.06
C LEU A 284 16.65 19.57 -12.83
N ILE A 285 15.80 19.98 -13.76
CA ILE A 285 15.96 21.24 -14.49
C ILE A 285 14.78 22.20 -14.26
N LYS A 286 13.84 21.77 -13.44
CA LYS A 286 12.70 22.56 -12.93
C LYS A 286 12.47 22.30 -11.45
N PRO A 287 11.83 23.22 -10.72
CA PRO A 287 11.40 22.98 -9.35
C PRO A 287 10.52 21.71 -9.25
N ILE A 288 10.82 20.88 -8.27
CA ILE A 288 10.16 19.58 -8.09
C ILE A 288 8.64 19.71 -7.88
N ASN A 289 8.18 20.81 -7.26
CA ASN A 289 6.75 21.13 -7.08
C ASN A 289 6.03 21.45 -8.39
N GLU A 290 6.76 21.83 -9.44
CA GLU A 290 6.19 22.06 -10.78
C GLU A 290 6.12 20.76 -11.59
N ILE A 291 6.87 19.72 -11.17
CA ILE A 291 6.91 18.43 -11.83
C ILE A 291 5.86 17.49 -11.22
N PHE A 292 5.86 17.39 -9.89
CA PHE A 292 4.94 16.50 -9.14
C PHE A 292 3.92 17.36 -8.40
N THR A 293 2.80 17.58 -9.05
CA THR A 293 1.66 18.28 -8.45
C THR A 293 0.86 17.34 -7.55
N ASP A 294 0.21 17.87 -6.51
CA ASP A 294 -0.44 17.05 -5.46
C ASP A 294 -1.75 16.37 -5.92
N ASP A 295 -2.07 16.43 -7.21
CA ASP A 295 -3.35 15.96 -7.76
C ASP A 295 -3.33 14.48 -8.21
N LYS A 296 -2.17 13.83 -8.25
CA LYS A 296 -2.02 12.43 -8.67
C LYS A 296 -1.37 11.56 -7.59
N ASN A 297 -1.69 10.28 -7.62
CA ASN A 297 -1.19 9.30 -6.66
C ASN A 297 0.06 8.57 -7.12
N LEU A 298 0.30 8.55 -8.42
CA LEU A 298 1.45 7.89 -9.02
C LEU A 298 1.92 8.66 -10.25
N TYR A 299 3.19 9.02 -10.23
CA TYR A 299 3.93 9.51 -11.39
C TYR A 299 5.04 8.54 -11.72
N THR A 300 5.20 8.22 -12.98
CA THR A 300 6.36 7.47 -13.49
C THR A 300 6.63 7.85 -14.95
N VAL A 301 7.50 7.13 -15.62
CA VAL A 301 8.00 7.52 -16.94
C VAL A 301 7.87 6.35 -17.91
N LEU A 302 7.25 6.60 -19.05
CA LEU A 302 7.29 5.68 -20.18
C LEU A 302 8.69 5.68 -20.78
N SER A 303 9.32 4.51 -20.82
CA SER A 303 10.68 4.38 -21.35
C SER A 303 10.71 4.47 -22.88
N ILE A 304 11.87 4.88 -23.43
CA ILE A 304 12.19 4.74 -24.87
C ILE A 304 12.06 3.29 -25.35
N GLN A 305 12.21 2.34 -24.46
CA GLN A 305 12.02 0.93 -24.77
C GLN A 305 10.54 0.59 -24.70
N LYS A 306 9.94 0.24 -25.86
CA LYS A 306 8.51 -0.08 -25.96
C LYS A 306 8.13 -1.19 -24.94
N GLY A 307 7.01 -0.96 -24.23
CA GLY A 307 6.49 -1.94 -23.26
C GLY A 307 7.26 -1.95 -21.94
N THR A 308 7.96 -0.87 -21.60
CA THR A 308 8.66 -0.74 -20.32
C THR A 308 8.44 0.62 -19.67
N ILE A 309 8.57 0.64 -18.35
CA ILE A 309 8.62 1.86 -17.51
C ILE A 309 10.08 2.18 -17.19
N TYR A 310 10.46 3.43 -17.25
CA TYR A 310 11.74 3.89 -16.74
C TYR A 310 11.70 4.00 -15.22
N ASN A 311 12.30 3.03 -14.55
CA ASN A 311 12.28 2.93 -13.08
C ASN A 311 13.08 4.02 -12.35
N GLY A 312 13.86 4.82 -13.07
CA GLY A 312 14.72 5.84 -12.48
C GLY A 312 13.97 7.05 -11.88
N ILE A 313 12.66 7.18 -12.13
CA ILE A 313 11.83 8.25 -11.55
C ILE A 313 10.45 7.69 -11.24
N ILE A 314 10.10 7.69 -9.96
CA ILE A 314 8.78 7.26 -9.48
C ILE A 314 8.38 8.15 -8.31
N ALA A 315 7.22 8.80 -8.40
CA ALA A 315 6.65 9.52 -7.27
C ALA A 315 5.29 8.90 -6.89
N SER A 316 5.11 8.56 -5.62
CA SER A 316 3.91 7.83 -5.17
C SER A 316 3.56 8.12 -3.73
N GLY A 317 2.26 8.09 -3.44
CA GLY A 317 1.76 7.88 -2.09
C GLY A 317 2.09 6.46 -1.59
N PRO A 318 2.07 6.24 -0.27
CA PRO A 318 2.33 4.91 0.31
C PRO A 318 1.20 3.90 0.05
N ASN A 319 1.45 2.63 0.37
CA ASN A 319 0.48 1.53 0.39
C ASN A 319 -0.17 1.21 -0.98
N ARG A 320 0.54 1.38 -2.09
CA ARG A 320 0.03 1.00 -3.41
C ARG A 320 0.36 -0.44 -3.74
N ASN A 321 -0.66 -1.24 -4.04
CA ASN A 321 -0.53 -2.68 -4.30
C ASN A 321 0.43 -3.01 -5.45
N ILE A 322 0.51 -2.17 -6.47
CA ILE A 322 1.41 -2.38 -7.60
C ILE A 322 2.88 -2.58 -7.15
N PHE A 323 3.31 -1.91 -6.07
CA PHE A 323 4.67 -2.12 -5.56
C PHE A 323 4.81 -3.46 -4.84
N LEU A 324 3.76 -3.98 -4.21
CA LEU A 324 3.78 -5.34 -3.66
C LEU A 324 3.93 -6.38 -4.76
N GLU A 325 3.16 -6.25 -5.83
CA GLU A 325 3.20 -7.17 -6.97
C GLU A 325 4.60 -7.15 -7.65
N LEU A 326 5.21 -5.97 -7.77
CA LEU A 326 6.59 -5.84 -8.26
C LEU A 326 7.63 -6.45 -7.30
N ILE A 327 7.46 -6.29 -5.99
CA ILE A 327 8.31 -6.92 -4.98
C ILE A 327 8.19 -8.45 -5.08
N GLU A 328 6.98 -8.99 -5.15
CA GLU A 328 6.74 -10.44 -5.31
C GLU A 328 7.38 -10.97 -6.60
N PHE A 329 7.15 -10.30 -7.71
CA PHE A 329 7.78 -10.66 -8.99
C PHE A 329 9.31 -10.75 -8.87
N MET A 330 9.94 -9.78 -8.19
CA MET A 330 11.39 -9.79 -8.01
C MET A 330 11.85 -10.85 -7.03
N VAL A 331 11.13 -11.09 -5.95
CA VAL A 331 11.47 -12.07 -4.91
C VAL A 331 11.38 -13.49 -5.44
N GLU A 332 10.35 -13.80 -6.25
CA GLU A 332 10.18 -15.12 -6.86
C GLU A 332 11.03 -15.31 -8.12
N GLY A 333 11.55 -14.24 -8.70
CA GLY A 333 12.35 -14.27 -9.92
C GLY A 333 13.79 -14.74 -9.73
N SER A 334 14.58 -14.74 -10.81
CA SER A 334 16.01 -15.06 -10.82
C SER A 334 16.83 -14.02 -10.03
N ASP A 335 17.99 -14.44 -9.49
CA ASP A 335 19.00 -13.52 -8.91
C ASP A 335 19.80 -12.77 -9.99
N THR A 336 19.67 -13.20 -11.24
CA THR A 336 20.25 -12.58 -12.43
C THR A 336 19.16 -12.33 -13.47
N PRO A 337 18.14 -11.49 -13.18
CA PRO A 337 17.07 -11.24 -14.13
C PRO A 337 17.59 -10.51 -15.38
N LEU A 338 16.84 -10.60 -16.48
CA LEU A 338 17.12 -9.78 -17.66
C LEU A 338 17.04 -8.30 -17.27
N TYR A 339 17.92 -7.48 -17.86
CA TYR A 339 18.13 -6.08 -17.46
C TYR A 339 16.85 -5.25 -17.36
N LEU A 340 15.90 -5.44 -18.27
CA LEU A 340 14.63 -4.71 -18.30
C LEU A 340 13.42 -5.49 -17.77
N SER A 341 13.62 -6.65 -17.14
CA SER A 341 12.49 -7.48 -16.68
C SER A 341 11.56 -6.76 -15.71
N ASN A 342 12.11 -6.04 -14.73
CA ASN A 342 11.36 -5.28 -13.74
C ASN A 342 10.60 -4.10 -14.39
N CYS A 343 11.24 -3.44 -15.37
CA CYS A 343 10.65 -2.35 -16.15
C CYS A 343 9.47 -2.83 -17.01
N GLY A 344 9.59 -4.03 -17.58
CA GLY A 344 8.54 -4.68 -18.37
C GLY A 344 7.38 -5.12 -17.51
N GLU A 345 7.64 -5.73 -16.36
CA GLU A 345 6.58 -6.14 -15.43
C GLU A 345 5.81 -4.92 -14.90
N PHE A 346 6.51 -3.83 -14.56
CA PHE A 346 5.85 -2.60 -14.12
C PHE A 346 4.90 -2.06 -15.21
N TYR A 347 5.36 -2.04 -16.47
CA TYR A 347 4.50 -1.63 -17.60
C TYR A 347 3.27 -2.54 -17.72
N LYS A 348 3.46 -3.85 -17.64
CA LYS A 348 2.39 -4.85 -17.74
C LYS A 348 1.35 -4.65 -16.64
N LEU A 349 1.75 -4.53 -15.39
CA LEU A 349 0.85 -4.31 -14.25
C LEU A 349 0.07 -3.01 -14.37
N LEU A 350 0.71 -1.93 -14.85
CA LEU A 350 0.00 -0.68 -15.12
C LEU A 350 -1.00 -0.85 -16.26
N ASN A 351 -0.61 -1.50 -17.36
CA ASN A 351 -1.48 -1.71 -18.52
C ASN A 351 -2.71 -2.57 -18.17
N GLU A 352 -2.53 -3.63 -17.38
CA GLU A 352 -3.63 -4.47 -16.88
C GLU A 352 -4.55 -3.70 -15.94
N SER A 353 -4.01 -2.83 -15.09
CA SER A 353 -4.80 -2.03 -14.13
C SER A 353 -5.70 -0.99 -14.80
N TYR A 354 -5.34 -0.51 -16.01
CA TYR A 354 -6.04 0.57 -16.70
C TYR A 354 -6.78 0.13 -17.96
N ASP A 355 -6.72 -1.18 -18.32
CA ASP A 355 -7.43 -1.81 -19.46
C ASP A 355 -7.36 -1.01 -20.78
N ARG A 356 -6.22 -0.37 -21.04
CA ARG A 356 -5.95 0.40 -22.26
C ARG A 356 -4.45 0.62 -22.47
N SER A 357 -4.05 1.01 -23.67
CA SER A 357 -2.66 1.40 -23.94
C SER A 357 -2.26 2.60 -23.09
N LEU A 358 -1.09 2.51 -22.47
CA LEU A 358 -0.52 3.61 -21.68
C LEU A 358 0.09 4.66 -22.60
N ASP A 359 -0.29 5.92 -22.40
CA ASP A 359 0.19 7.08 -23.13
C ASP A 359 0.74 8.15 -22.18
N PRO A 360 1.69 9.04 -22.63
CA PRO A 360 2.13 10.15 -21.82
C PRO A 360 1.00 11.10 -21.44
N GLY A 361 1.09 11.67 -20.25
CA GLY A 361 0.08 12.55 -19.66
C GLY A 361 -0.80 11.83 -18.65
N ILE A 362 -2.03 12.28 -18.52
CA ILE A 362 -3.02 11.74 -17.58
C ILE A 362 -3.60 10.47 -18.18
N ASN A 363 -3.35 9.30 -17.55
CA ASN A 363 -3.99 8.05 -17.93
C ASN A 363 -5.31 7.84 -17.18
N ASP A 364 -5.40 8.31 -15.95
CA ASP A 364 -6.64 8.49 -15.18
C ASP A 364 -6.39 9.50 -14.05
N ASN A 365 -7.34 9.61 -13.10
CA ASN A 365 -7.20 10.52 -11.96
C ASN A 365 -6.08 10.13 -10.98
N ASN A 366 -5.47 8.94 -11.11
CA ASN A 366 -4.50 8.41 -10.16
C ASN A 366 -3.11 8.17 -10.77
N LEU A 367 -2.97 8.18 -12.11
CA LEU A 367 -1.72 7.90 -12.81
C LEU A 367 -1.36 9.02 -13.79
N TYR A 368 -0.13 9.51 -13.69
CA TYR A 368 0.48 10.42 -14.65
C TYR A 368 1.77 9.82 -15.21
N LEU A 369 1.90 9.82 -16.53
CA LEU A 369 3.07 9.27 -17.21
C LEU A 369 3.84 10.37 -17.94
N PHE A 370 5.10 10.55 -17.57
CA PHE A 370 6.06 11.33 -18.36
C PHE A 370 6.60 10.49 -19.52
N ASP A 371 7.30 11.12 -20.44
CA ASP A 371 7.90 10.47 -21.59
C ASP A 371 9.42 10.57 -21.58
N GLU A 372 10.11 9.44 -21.72
CA GLU A 372 11.57 9.42 -21.90
C GLU A 372 11.91 9.58 -23.37
N VAL A 373 12.72 10.57 -23.70
CA VAL A 373 13.17 10.84 -25.08
C VAL A 373 14.68 10.89 -25.11
N CYS A 374 15.29 10.09 -25.98
CA CYS A 374 16.72 10.14 -26.24
C CYS A 374 16.99 10.59 -27.68
N ILE A 375 17.90 11.53 -27.82
CA ILE A 375 18.35 12.07 -29.09
C ILE A 375 19.80 11.65 -29.31
N ASN A 376 20.13 11.14 -30.47
CA ASN A 376 21.50 10.85 -30.82
C ASN A 376 22.19 12.03 -31.51
N ASN A 377 23.52 11.99 -31.68
CA ASN A 377 24.33 13.02 -32.33
C ASN A 377 23.98 13.28 -33.79
N LYS A 378 23.10 12.49 -34.42
CA LYS A 378 22.55 12.69 -35.78
C LYS A 378 21.14 13.27 -35.72
N ASN A 379 20.71 13.84 -34.60
CA ASN A 379 19.38 14.37 -34.35
C ASN A 379 18.23 13.36 -34.60
N LYS A 380 18.54 12.05 -34.53
CA LYS A 380 17.52 11.02 -34.64
C LYS A 380 16.95 10.75 -33.25
N ILE A 381 15.65 10.93 -33.13
CA ILE A 381 14.90 10.65 -31.92
C ILE A 381 14.79 9.14 -31.73
N ARG A 382 15.08 8.70 -30.51
CA ARG A 382 14.70 7.37 -30.01
C ARG A 382 13.61 7.55 -28.97
N HIS A 383 12.39 7.37 -29.35
CA HIS A 383 11.29 7.13 -28.42
C HIS A 383 10.50 5.93 -28.92
N GLY A 384 9.94 5.17 -28.01
CA GLY A 384 9.17 3.96 -28.34
C GLY A 384 7.82 4.23 -29.03
N ARG A 385 7.49 5.49 -29.31
CA ARG A 385 6.19 5.91 -29.82
C ARG A 385 6.31 6.95 -30.90
N LYS A 386 5.34 6.96 -31.82
CA LYS A 386 5.18 8.07 -32.78
C LYS A 386 4.46 9.21 -32.06
N TYR A 387 5.15 10.28 -31.78
CA TYR A 387 4.58 11.53 -31.33
C TYR A 387 4.83 12.61 -32.37
N ASP A 388 3.77 13.36 -32.70
CA ASP A 388 3.80 14.56 -33.54
C ASP A 388 4.15 15.83 -32.72
N ALA A 389 4.65 15.67 -31.49
CA ALA A 389 5.03 16.81 -30.68
C ALA A 389 6.40 17.35 -31.11
N GLU A 390 6.50 18.62 -31.34
CA GLU A 390 7.78 19.33 -31.48
C GLU A 390 8.50 19.31 -30.11
N TYR A 391 9.52 18.50 -30.00
CA TYR A 391 10.40 18.50 -28.82
C TYR A 391 11.41 19.64 -28.96
N ASP A 392 11.70 20.33 -27.85
CA ASP A 392 12.71 21.37 -27.81
C ASP A 392 14.14 20.75 -27.80
N TYR A 393 14.64 20.41 -28.98
CA TYR A 393 15.94 19.76 -29.16
C TYR A 393 17.15 20.67 -28.86
N LYS A 394 16.95 21.96 -28.63
CA LYS A 394 18.02 22.93 -28.33
C LYS A 394 18.68 22.70 -26.97
N LYS A 395 18.09 21.84 -26.14
CA LYS A 395 18.58 21.59 -24.76
C LYS A 395 19.63 20.49 -24.64
N CYS A 396 20.04 19.81 -25.71
CA CYS A 396 21.21 18.93 -25.69
C CYS A 396 22.55 19.66 -25.76
N ASN A 397 22.58 20.96 -25.42
CA ASN A 397 23.77 21.80 -25.46
C ASN A 397 24.86 21.38 -24.48
N ASP A 398 24.56 20.54 -23.48
CA ASP A 398 25.51 20.08 -22.47
C ASP A 398 26.32 18.85 -22.92
N GLY A 399 26.17 18.46 -24.21
CA GLY A 399 26.88 17.32 -24.78
C GLY A 399 26.09 16.01 -24.78
N PHE A 400 26.64 15.07 -25.52
CA PHE A 400 26.13 13.70 -25.60
C PHE A 400 26.92 12.80 -24.67
N ASP A 401 26.26 11.78 -24.13
CA ASP A 401 26.91 10.75 -23.32
C ASP A 401 27.89 9.90 -24.12
N ARG A 402 28.60 8.95 -23.43
CA ARG A 402 29.55 8.04 -24.09
C ARG A 402 28.94 7.16 -25.19
N TYR A 403 27.60 7.08 -25.27
CA TYR A 403 26.86 6.38 -26.32
C TYR A 403 26.34 7.34 -27.39
N ASN A 404 26.81 8.59 -27.40
CA ASN A 404 26.32 9.66 -28.28
C ASN A 404 24.80 9.88 -28.18
N GLN A 405 24.27 9.83 -26.97
CA GLN A 405 22.86 10.06 -26.67
C GLN A 405 22.70 11.16 -25.62
N CYS A 406 21.65 11.95 -25.78
CA CYS A 406 21.17 12.92 -24.80
C CYS A 406 19.74 12.50 -24.42
N CYS A 407 19.54 12.05 -23.19
CA CYS A 407 18.27 11.52 -22.73
C CYS A 407 17.66 12.44 -21.67
N HIS A 408 16.42 12.85 -21.90
CA HIS A 408 15.65 13.69 -20.99
C HIS A 408 14.26 13.08 -20.77
N ILE A 409 13.67 13.46 -19.65
CA ILE A 409 12.26 13.22 -19.36
C ILE A 409 11.47 14.47 -19.74
N TYR A 410 10.40 14.27 -20.46
CA TYR A 410 9.53 15.30 -20.98
C TYR A 410 8.13 15.24 -20.37
N ASP A 411 7.57 16.40 -20.12
CA ASP A 411 6.15 16.61 -19.85
C ASP A 411 5.57 17.52 -20.94
N LYS A 412 4.56 17.02 -21.68
CA LYS A 412 3.88 17.76 -22.76
C LYS A 412 4.87 18.46 -23.72
N GLY A 413 5.93 17.75 -24.14
CA GLY A 413 6.95 18.26 -25.04
C GLY A 413 7.99 19.17 -24.40
N VAL A 414 7.93 19.43 -23.08
CA VAL A 414 8.89 20.26 -22.35
C VAL A 414 9.81 19.38 -21.52
N SER A 415 11.12 19.53 -21.65
CA SER A 415 12.10 18.81 -20.82
C SER A 415 12.03 19.29 -19.36
N ILE A 416 11.94 18.35 -18.44
CA ILE A 416 11.77 18.60 -17.00
C ILE A 416 12.88 17.98 -16.14
N ILE A 417 13.49 16.88 -16.60
CA ILE A 417 14.58 16.16 -15.91
C ILE A 417 15.56 15.63 -16.95
N LYS A 418 16.86 15.74 -16.69
CA LYS A 418 17.88 15.04 -17.47
C LYS A 418 18.12 13.64 -16.89
N SER A 419 18.14 12.64 -17.75
CA SER A 419 18.49 11.28 -17.41
C SER A 419 19.90 10.97 -17.88
N ARG A 420 20.91 11.04 -17.01
CA ARG A 420 22.32 10.85 -17.38
C ARG A 420 22.78 9.45 -17.10
N TYR A 421 22.50 8.54 -18.02
CA TYR A 421 22.81 7.13 -17.83
C TYR A 421 24.31 6.78 -17.79
N ALA A 422 25.13 7.51 -18.50
CA ALA A 422 26.51 7.07 -18.78
C ALA A 422 27.58 8.00 -18.22
N ASP A 423 27.24 9.21 -17.83
CA ASP A 423 28.21 10.23 -17.44
C ASP A 423 28.36 10.37 -15.92
N PHE A 424 27.79 9.43 -15.17
CA PHE A 424 27.95 9.45 -13.72
C PHE A 424 29.21 8.68 -13.30
N PRO A 425 30.04 9.19 -12.39
CA PRO A 425 29.93 10.53 -11.80
C PRO A 425 30.24 11.62 -12.83
N TRP A 426 29.41 12.67 -12.87
CA TRP A 426 29.57 13.79 -13.79
C TRP A 426 30.92 14.47 -13.56
N ASN A 427 31.79 14.42 -14.56
CA ASN A 427 33.05 15.11 -14.58
C ASN A 427 32.87 16.61 -14.80
#